data_b6bd9b14664d93205290d0e186554cd4
#
_entry.id   b6bd9b14664d93205290d0e186554cd4
#
_cell.length_a   1.000
_cell.length_b   1.000
_cell.length_c   1.000
_cell.angle_alpha   90.00
_cell.angle_beta   90.00
_cell.angle_gamma   90.00
#
_symmetry.space_group_name_H-M   'P 1'
#
loop_
_entity.id
_entity.type
_entity.pdbx_description
1 polymer ?
#
loop_
_entity_poly.entity_id
_entity_poly.type
_entity_poly.pdbx_seq_one_letter_code
_entity_poly.pdbx_strand_id
1 'polypeptide(L)'
;MKKFYLFIIALAVTFTVKAQWVNDPVNNTFIANTSPDAGEIYVAYNEYTGDTYLQWCSFVGGNGWSPRLQRLNFAGEPQWGPDGIHISAHQFSSMSEGVAMTTTTDGGVVSCFSVYDGYTYAVKINPDGSFPWGEQGVQLFNGLGFSRAEVIATDDGGIWALGFDYQNLYLQYLNVAAGPVITIADAGGYRCMYGQLTLGYDNRVFVTFEKCGNGLYTDKEILVAGYNPDGTMFSTETLLMASQTFQVTYLHHAISDGMGGGYVYIWHPGIGDAFNTYVFHFDQFGASTIGSNGAPVHPADPTYYYIDAHATVDPVSHDIILGYRQTDAEFESEHRLYVNRITPYGEIVWGEGILVHDNGSAPFAKTRVDAFEYGDGFSVIYIKGQSPTSDASTVEAQGFDMNGNALWSTQMCSSTYGKTGCENTTGFHGGQNIFTWINSTGAVSGSGPGGLYGQNIGQNGEMGEVTPPTPPTPCYPPTNLQGESYYNTETGMGAAVISWAAPATTPLHYNLYCESLKEVIEIDPEYTSYYYELEPGDYTFKLTAWYEDCESDFALTENGENYLLIEITDHQSVSENDFETIVNIVEIYNINGQHINTLNINDLNQGIYIIKGVTESGKTVVKKIVK
;
A
#
# COMPACT_ATOMS: atom_id res chain seq x y z
N MET A 1 -58.39 28.03 -41.04
CA MET A 1 -57.57 27.01 -40.41
C MET A 1 -56.38 27.68 -39.75
N LYS A 2 -56.43 27.95 -38.44
CA LYS A 2 -55.35 28.56 -37.67
C LYS A 2 -54.42 27.41 -37.14
N LYS A 3 -53.17 27.44 -37.58
CA LYS A 3 -52.13 26.50 -37.06
C LYS A 3 -51.66 27.01 -35.69
N PHE A 4 -51.92 26.25 -34.63
CA PHE A 4 -51.36 26.45 -33.32
C PHE A 4 -49.96 25.84 -33.33
N TYR A 5 -48.92 26.64 -33.14
CA TYR A 5 -47.57 26.20 -32.85
C TYR A 5 -47.43 26.04 -31.33
N LEU A 6 -47.30 24.80 -30.86
CA LEU A 6 -46.98 24.49 -29.48
C LEU A 6 -45.47 24.65 -29.29
N PHE A 7 -45.04 25.70 -28.62
CA PHE A 7 -43.66 25.88 -28.19
C PHE A 7 -43.44 25.04 -26.90
N ILE A 8 -42.77 23.89 -27.02
CA ILE A 8 -42.30 23.13 -25.86
C ILE A 8 -40.98 23.78 -25.44
N ILE A 9 -41.03 24.59 -24.38
CA ILE A 9 -39.83 25.04 -23.67
C ILE A 9 -39.36 23.85 -22.83
N ALA A 10 -38.31 23.17 -23.31
CA ALA A 10 -37.59 22.21 -22.51
C ALA A 10 -36.82 23.01 -21.44
N LEU A 11 -37.34 23.01 -20.22
CA LEU A 11 -36.63 23.51 -19.06
C LEU A 11 -35.51 22.52 -18.79
N ALA A 12 -34.28 22.77 -19.26
CA ALA A 12 -33.09 22.05 -18.84
C ALA A 12 -32.83 22.44 -17.38
N VAL A 13 -33.36 21.66 -16.46
CA VAL A 13 -32.91 21.70 -15.07
C VAL A 13 -31.53 21.11 -15.08
N THR A 14 -30.52 21.95 -15.14
CA THR A 14 -29.16 21.57 -14.80
C THR A 14 -29.19 21.28 -13.30
N PHE A 15 -29.28 19.99 -12.91
CA PHE A 15 -28.86 19.55 -11.61
C PHE A 15 -27.35 19.78 -11.55
N THR A 16 -26.93 20.91 -10.99
CA THR A 16 -25.58 20.98 -10.47
C THR A 16 -25.54 19.98 -9.32
N VAL A 17 -24.98 18.82 -9.56
CA VAL A 17 -24.57 17.91 -8.49
C VAL A 17 -23.55 18.72 -7.72
N LYS A 18 -23.94 19.28 -6.58
CA LYS A 18 -23.00 19.86 -5.64
C LYS A 18 -22.32 18.67 -4.99
N ALA A 19 -20.99 18.66 -5.01
CA ALA A 19 -20.24 17.73 -4.17
C ALA A 19 -20.83 17.77 -2.75
N GLN A 20 -21.05 16.59 -2.18
CA GLN A 20 -21.57 16.47 -0.81
C GLN A 20 -20.55 16.98 0.22
N TRP A 21 -19.26 16.81 -0.09
CA TRP A 21 -18.20 17.37 0.73
C TRP A 21 -18.29 18.90 0.76
N VAL A 22 -18.31 19.45 1.95
CA VAL A 22 -18.42 20.90 2.14
C VAL A 22 -17.06 21.52 2.42
N ASN A 23 -16.82 22.72 1.90
CA ASN A 23 -15.63 23.52 2.22
C ASN A 23 -15.97 24.49 3.36
N ASP A 24 -16.35 23.94 4.51
CA ASP A 24 -16.73 24.73 5.69
C ASP A 24 -16.37 23.96 7.00
N PRO A 25 -15.38 24.42 7.77
CA PRO A 25 -14.97 23.75 8.99
C PRO A 25 -16.03 23.82 10.11
N VAL A 26 -17.04 24.69 10.00
CA VAL A 26 -18.12 24.82 11.01
C VAL A 26 -19.23 23.83 10.73
N ASN A 27 -19.56 23.60 9.45
CA ASN A 27 -20.68 22.78 9.00
C ASN A 27 -20.17 21.57 8.22
N ASN A 28 -19.54 20.62 8.90
CA ASN A 28 -19.00 19.42 8.28
C ASN A 28 -20.07 18.51 7.70
N THR A 29 -19.67 17.65 6.77
CA THR A 29 -20.56 16.72 6.07
C THR A 29 -21.15 15.70 7.04
N PHE A 30 -22.49 15.65 7.12
CA PHE A 30 -23.23 14.63 7.86
C PHE A 30 -23.30 13.35 7.03
N ILE A 31 -22.92 12.23 7.63
CA ILE A 31 -22.84 10.92 6.97
C ILE A 31 -23.98 10.00 7.38
N ALA A 32 -24.20 9.85 8.67
CA ALA A 32 -25.26 8.97 9.19
C ALA A 32 -25.69 9.33 10.62
N ASN A 33 -26.92 8.92 10.95
CA ASN A 33 -27.37 8.89 12.32
C ASN A 33 -26.64 7.81 13.11
N THR A 34 -26.19 8.15 14.30
CA THR A 34 -25.62 7.16 15.24
C THR A 34 -26.01 7.51 16.66
N SER A 35 -25.94 6.52 17.55
CA SER A 35 -26.06 6.82 18.98
C SER A 35 -24.79 7.53 19.45
N PRO A 36 -24.89 8.45 20.42
CA PRO A 36 -23.72 9.12 20.99
C PRO A 36 -22.73 8.16 21.68
N ASP A 37 -23.17 6.96 21.98
CA ASP A 37 -22.37 5.89 22.59
C ASP A 37 -21.73 4.96 21.55
N ALA A 38 -21.92 5.20 20.25
CA ALA A 38 -21.23 4.46 19.20
C ALA A 38 -19.73 4.79 19.28
N GLY A 39 -18.92 3.80 19.65
CA GLY A 39 -17.54 4.04 20.10
C GLY A 39 -16.51 4.09 19.01
N GLU A 40 -16.55 3.17 18.07
CA GLU A 40 -15.52 3.01 17.04
C GLU A 40 -16.13 3.06 15.65
N ILE A 41 -15.36 3.65 14.74
CA ILE A 41 -15.65 3.68 13.31
C ILE A 41 -14.55 2.88 12.62
N TYR A 42 -14.93 2.10 11.62
CA TYR A 42 -14.01 1.44 10.70
C TYR A 42 -14.25 2.03 9.32
N VAL A 43 -13.18 2.40 8.63
CA VAL A 43 -13.23 3.04 7.32
C VAL A 43 -12.42 2.20 6.35
N ALA A 44 -12.98 1.94 5.18
CA ALA A 44 -12.26 1.28 4.08
C ALA A 44 -12.62 1.95 2.76
N TYR A 45 -11.61 2.29 1.98
CA TYR A 45 -11.77 2.82 0.63
C TYR A 45 -11.72 1.68 -0.39
N ASN A 46 -12.57 1.74 -1.39
CA ASN A 46 -12.55 0.80 -2.50
C ASN A 46 -11.90 1.44 -3.73
N GLU A 47 -10.71 1.00 -4.08
CA GLU A 47 -9.92 1.54 -5.19
C GLU A 47 -10.56 1.30 -6.57
N TYR A 48 -11.40 0.27 -6.68
CA TYR A 48 -12.05 -0.10 -7.95
C TYR A 48 -13.28 0.75 -8.29
N THR A 49 -13.99 1.23 -7.27
CA THR A 49 -15.23 2.01 -7.45
C THR A 49 -15.12 3.46 -7.01
N GLY A 50 -14.12 3.81 -6.23
CA GLY A 50 -13.99 5.14 -5.60
C GLY A 50 -14.93 5.36 -4.42
N ASP A 51 -15.55 4.30 -3.90
CA ASP A 51 -16.47 4.38 -2.78
C ASP A 51 -15.73 4.25 -1.44
N THR A 52 -16.25 4.93 -0.44
CA THR A 52 -15.79 4.78 0.95
C THR A 52 -16.86 4.08 1.78
N TYR A 53 -16.47 3.01 2.46
CA TYR A 53 -17.33 2.28 3.37
C TYR A 53 -16.99 2.63 4.81
N LEU A 54 -18.04 2.90 5.62
CA LEU A 54 -17.92 3.25 7.02
C LEU A 54 -18.79 2.32 7.85
N GLN A 55 -18.19 1.63 8.79
CA GLN A 55 -18.88 0.72 9.69
C GLN A 55 -18.82 1.26 11.13
N TRP A 56 -19.93 1.18 11.84
CA TRP A 56 -20.04 1.52 13.25
C TRP A 56 -21.03 0.60 13.95
N CYS A 57 -21.02 0.59 15.28
CA CYS A 57 -22.02 -0.12 16.07
C CYS A 57 -22.98 0.86 16.72
N SER A 58 -24.28 0.63 16.56
CA SER A 58 -25.32 1.39 17.25
C SER A 58 -25.89 0.57 18.40
N PHE A 59 -26.07 1.19 19.56
CA PHE A 59 -26.71 0.56 20.71
C PHE A 59 -28.23 0.47 20.51
N VAL A 60 -28.78 -0.73 20.58
CA VAL A 60 -30.20 -1.01 20.35
C VAL A 60 -30.95 -1.43 21.63
N GLY A 61 -30.54 -0.89 22.76
CA GLY A 61 -31.16 -1.14 24.08
C GLY A 61 -30.85 -2.53 24.61
N GLY A 62 -31.82 -3.19 25.21
CA GLY A 62 -31.66 -4.53 25.83
C GLY A 62 -31.21 -5.64 24.90
N ASN A 63 -31.08 -5.36 23.61
CA ASN A 63 -30.63 -6.31 22.58
C ASN A 63 -29.14 -6.16 22.23
N GLY A 64 -28.39 -5.29 22.94
CA GLY A 64 -26.94 -5.12 22.72
C GLY A 64 -26.61 -4.19 21.56
N TRP A 65 -25.46 -4.42 20.94
CA TRP A 65 -24.94 -3.63 19.84
C TRP A 65 -25.32 -4.23 18.47
N SER A 66 -25.62 -3.36 17.52
CA SER A 66 -25.96 -3.73 16.14
C SER A 66 -25.01 -3.06 15.17
N PRO A 67 -24.35 -3.84 14.30
CA PRO A 67 -23.43 -3.29 13.32
C PRO A 67 -24.19 -2.62 12.17
N ARG A 68 -23.74 -1.44 11.79
CA ARG A 68 -24.26 -0.65 10.68
C ARG A 68 -23.17 -0.31 9.71
N LEU A 69 -23.55 -0.10 8.47
CA LEU A 69 -22.65 0.26 7.38
C LEU A 69 -23.25 1.37 6.54
N GLN A 70 -22.42 2.32 6.13
CA GLN A 70 -22.74 3.34 5.13
C GLN A 70 -21.74 3.26 3.99
N ARG A 71 -22.20 3.50 2.79
CA ARG A 71 -21.40 3.68 1.60
C ARG A 71 -21.48 5.12 1.16
N LEU A 72 -20.34 5.77 0.99
CA LEU A 72 -20.23 7.08 0.35
C LEU A 72 -19.69 6.91 -1.07
N ASN A 73 -20.23 7.62 -2.03
CA ASN A 73 -19.56 7.76 -3.31
C ASN A 73 -18.35 8.71 -3.17
N PHE A 74 -17.56 8.87 -4.22
CA PHE A 74 -16.38 9.74 -4.22
C PHE A 74 -16.68 11.18 -3.80
N ALA A 75 -17.86 11.69 -4.16
CA ALA A 75 -18.32 13.04 -3.77
C ALA A 75 -18.79 13.13 -2.30
N GLY A 76 -18.75 12.05 -1.52
CA GLY A 76 -19.18 12.02 -0.12
C GLY A 76 -20.69 11.89 0.09
N GLU A 77 -21.45 11.51 -0.94
CA GLU A 77 -22.90 11.32 -0.81
C GLU A 77 -23.22 9.95 -0.22
N PRO A 78 -23.98 9.87 0.91
CA PRO A 78 -24.44 8.61 1.47
C PRO A 78 -25.38 7.87 0.52
N GLN A 79 -25.09 6.60 0.24
CA GLN A 79 -25.82 5.79 -0.73
C GLN A 79 -26.96 4.98 -0.12
N TRP A 80 -26.95 4.75 1.20
CA TRP A 80 -27.92 3.89 1.89
C TRP A 80 -28.80 4.64 2.91
N GLY A 81 -29.03 5.93 2.63
CA GLY A 81 -29.86 6.79 3.48
C GLY A 81 -29.19 7.19 4.79
N PRO A 82 -29.90 7.96 5.65
CA PRO A 82 -29.29 8.59 6.82
C PRO A 82 -28.94 7.62 7.96
N ASP A 83 -29.49 6.42 7.96
CA ASP A 83 -29.25 5.41 9.01
C ASP A 83 -28.27 4.32 8.56
N GLY A 84 -27.83 4.34 7.29
CA GLY A 84 -27.10 3.23 6.71
C GLY A 84 -27.91 1.93 6.69
N ILE A 85 -27.25 0.80 6.49
CA ILE A 85 -27.88 -0.52 6.53
C ILE A 85 -27.39 -1.36 7.72
N HIS A 86 -28.19 -2.30 8.18
CA HIS A 86 -27.76 -3.35 9.08
C HIS A 86 -27.00 -4.41 8.28
N ILE A 87 -25.84 -4.84 8.79
CA ILE A 87 -24.99 -5.80 8.08
C ILE A 87 -25.13 -7.23 8.58
N SER A 88 -25.81 -7.44 9.70
CA SER A 88 -26.01 -8.78 10.24
C SER A 88 -27.25 -8.86 11.12
N ALA A 89 -27.89 -10.03 11.10
CA ALA A 89 -28.92 -10.39 12.06
C ALA A 89 -28.35 -10.79 13.44
N HIS A 90 -27.03 -10.97 13.55
CA HIS A 90 -26.39 -11.28 14.83
C HIS A 90 -26.25 -10.05 15.71
N GLN A 91 -26.22 -10.28 17.02
CA GLN A 91 -25.95 -9.25 18.03
C GLN A 91 -24.48 -9.27 18.44
N PHE A 92 -23.87 -8.10 18.59
CA PHE A 92 -22.50 -7.99 19.05
C PHE A 92 -22.43 -7.99 20.58
N SER A 93 -21.38 -8.61 21.12
CA SER A 93 -21.13 -8.63 22.55
C SER A 93 -20.57 -7.30 23.05
N SER A 94 -19.80 -6.60 22.20
CA SER A 94 -19.12 -5.34 22.52
C SER A 94 -19.00 -4.49 21.25
N MET A 95 -18.75 -3.18 21.43
CA MET A 95 -18.48 -2.24 20.34
C MET A 95 -17.11 -2.46 19.68
N SER A 96 -16.13 -2.88 20.47
CA SER A 96 -14.70 -2.80 20.15
C SER A 96 -14.05 -4.16 19.92
N GLU A 97 -14.75 -5.24 20.23
CA GLU A 97 -14.17 -6.56 20.11
C GLU A 97 -14.56 -7.24 18.81
N GLY A 98 -13.55 -7.62 18.03
CA GLY A 98 -13.70 -8.52 16.93
C GLY A 98 -14.40 -7.96 15.70
N VAL A 99 -14.24 -6.68 15.43
CA VAL A 99 -14.73 -6.07 14.17
C VAL A 99 -13.55 -5.68 13.29
N ALA A 100 -13.59 -6.14 12.04
CA ALA A 100 -12.64 -5.72 10.99
C ALA A 100 -13.38 -5.62 9.67
N MET A 101 -12.89 -4.79 8.76
CA MET A 101 -13.52 -4.54 7.47
C MET A 101 -12.46 -4.38 6.38
N THR A 102 -12.74 -4.92 5.20
CA THR A 102 -11.92 -4.74 4.00
C THR A 102 -12.80 -4.62 2.76
N THR A 103 -12.37 -3.89 1.75
CA THR A 103 -13.05 -3.80 0.46
C THR A 103 -12.59 -4.90 -0.48
N THR A 104 -13.42 -5.26 -1.45
CA THR A 104 -13.15 -6.34 -2.42
C THR A 104 -13.11 -5.81 -3.85
N THR A 105 -12.43 -6.54 -4.74
CA THR A 105 -12.18 -6.15 -6.14
C THR A 105 -13.46 -5.96 -6.97
N ASP A 106 -14.58 -6.56 -6.56
CA ASP A 106 -15.90 -6.38 -7.18
C ASP A 106 -16.67 -5.14 -6.69
N GLY A 107 -16.02 -4.28 -5.95
CA GLY A 107 -16.60 -3.04 -5.43
C GLY A 107 -17.33 -3.20 -4.10
N GLY A 108 -17.45 -4.42 -3.59
CA GLY A 108 -18.10 -4.70 -2.32
C GLY A 108 -17.20 -4.50 -1.11
N VAL A 109 -17.71 -4.92 0.04
CA VAL A 109 -17.01 -4.88 1.33
C VAL A 109 -17.27 -6.17 2.10
N VAL A 110 -16.28 -6.65 2.82
CA VAL A 110 -16.41 -7.75 3.78
C VAL A 110 -16.19 -7.22 5.18
N SER A 111 -17.13 -7.52 6.07
CA SER A 111 -17.01 -7.28 7.50
C SER A 111 -16.89 -8.61 8.24
N CYS A 112 -15.86 -8.71 9.07
CA CYS A 112 -15.66 -9.82 10.00
C CYS A 112 -15.93 -9.33 11.43
N PHE A 113 -16.64 -10.15 12.22
CA PHE A 113 -16.98 -9.78 13.58
C PHE A 113 -17.25 -10.99 14.46
N SER A 114 -17.02 -10.83 15.75
CA SER A 114 -17.40 -11.80 16.77
C SER A 114 -18.77 -11.44 17.35
N VAL A 115 -19.59 -12.45 17.62
CA VAL A 115 -20.95 -12.28 18.13
C VAL A 115 -21.08 -12.77 19.56
N TYR A 116 -22.20 -12.43 20.19
CA TYR A 116 -22.44 -12.72 21.62
C TYR A 116 -22.37 -14.23 21.96
N ASP A 117 -22.64 -15.11 21.01
CA ASP A 117 -22.52 -16.57 21.17
C ASP A 117 -21.06 -17.07 21.12
N GLY A 118 -20.13 -16.15 20.91
CA GLY A 118 -18.69 -16.41 20.90
C GLY A 118 -18.14 -16.88 19.54
N TYR A 119 -18.95 -16.89 18.47
CA TYR A 119 -18.48 -17.27 17.13
C TYR A 119 -18.10 -16.06 16.29
N THR A 120 -17.25 -16.28 15.29
CA THR A 120 -16.81 -15.27 14.33
C THR A 120 -17.46 -15.53 12.97
N TYR A 121 -17.97 -14.48 12.34
CA TYR A 121 -18.61 -14.50 11.04
C TYR A 121 -17.97 -13.48 10.09
N ALA A 122 -18.01 -13.80 8.80
CA ALA A 122 -17.74 -12.88 7.71
C ALA A 122 -19.01 -12.65 6.89
N VAL A 123 -19.36 -11.40 6.66
CA VAL A 123 -20.48 -10.99 5.81
C VAL A 123 -19.95 -10.17 4.65
N LYS A 124 -20.30 -10.55 3.42
CA LYS A 124 -20.01 -9.75 2.22
C LYS A 124 -21.24 -8.93 1.85
N ILE A 125 -21.04 -7.66 1.57
CA ILE A 125 -22.05 -6.70 1.16
C ILE A 125 -21.64 -6.09 -0.19
N ASN A 126 -22.51 -6.21 -1.18
CA ASN A 126 -22.32 -5.61 -2.50
C ASN A 126 -22.64 -4.12 -2.48
N PRO A 127 -22.19 -3.33 -3.51
CA PRO A 127 -22.49 -1.90 -3.60
C PRO A 127 -23.99 -1.56 -3.64
N ASP A 128 -24.85 -2.48 -4.04
CA ASP A 128 -26.31 -2.31 -4.02
C ASP A 128 -26.96 -2.65 -2.67
N GLY A 129 -26.16 -3.03 -1.66
CA GLY A 129 -26.61 -3.43 -0.32
C GLY A 129 -27.07 -4.88 -0.23
N SER A 130 -26.92 -5.70 -1.28
CA SER A 130 -27.26 -7.13 -1.23
C SER A 130 -26.17 -7.96 -0.54
N PHE A 131 -26.56 -9.13 -0.02
CA PHE A 131 -25.71 -10.02 0.78
C PHE A 131 -25.43 -11.33 0.01
N PRO A 132 -24.38 -11.41 -0.83
CA PRO A 132 -24.11 -12.61 -1.63
C PRO A 132 -23.79 -13.85 -0.78
N TRP A 133 -23.30 -13.69 0.45
CA TRP A 133 -23.07 -14.78 1.40
C TRP A 133 -24.25 -14.98 2.39
N GLY A 134 -25.38 -14.28 2.17
CA GLY A 134 -26.55 -14.24 3.06
C GLY A 134 -26.36 -13.30 4.25
N GLU A 135 -27.47 -12.87 4.86
CA GLU A 135 -27.46 -11.94 6.01
C GLU A 135 -26.86 -12.56 7.29
N GLN A 136 -26.80 -13.88 7.38
CA GLN A 136 -26.13 -14.59 8.48
C GLN A 136 -24.61 -14.64 8.28
N GLY A 137 -24.14 -14.47 7.05
CA GLY A 137 -22.74 -14.60 6.69
C GLY A 137 -22.21 -16.03 6.76
N VAL A 138 -20.89 -16.13 6.64
CA VAL A 138 -20.14 -17.39 6.72
C VAL A 138 -19.48 -17.48 8.10
N GLN A 139 -19.77 -18.57 8.83
CA GLN A 139 -19.08 -18.84 10.09
C GLN A 139 -17.63 -19.24 9.80
N LEU A 140 -16.70 -18.56 10.46
CA LEU A 140 -15.26 -18.78 10.31
C LEU A 140 -14.72 -19.76 11.36
N PHE A 141 -13.51 -20.25 11.15
CA PHE A 141 -12.68 -21.01 12.08
C PHE A 141 -13.36 -22.28 12.64
N ASN A 142 -14.24 -22.92 11.84
CA ASN A 142 -15.00 -24.11 12.25
C ASN A 142 -15.82 -23.92 13.54
N GLY A 143 -16.29 -22.71 13.80
CA GLY A 143 -17.10 -22.39 14.96
C GLY A 143 -16.32 -22.28 16.28
N LEU A 144 -15.01 -22.04 16.22
CA LEU A 144 -14.25 -21.61 17.39
C LEU A 144 -14.63 -20.17 17.74
N GLY A 145 -14.76 -19.87 19.03
CA GLY A 145 -15.09 -18.54 19.52
C GLY A 145 -13.86 -17.66 19.71
N PHE A 146 -13.93 -16.42 19.21
CA PHE A 146 -12.82 -15.49 19.27
C PHE A 146 -13.25 -14.12 19.76
N SER A 147 -12.30 -13.39 20.35
CA SER A 147 -12.56 -12.04 20.88
C SER A 147 -12.20 -10.93 19.89
N ARG A 148 -11.43 -11.21 18.85
CA ARG A 148 -10.99 -10.24 17.86
C ARG A 148 -10.79 -10.92 16.51
N ALA A 149 -11.19 -10.23 15.44
CA ALA A 149 -10.94 -10.64 14.07
C ALA A 149 -10.15 -9.55 13.33
N GLU A 150 -9.30 -9.98 12.40
CA GLU A 150 -8.70 -9.15 11.37
C GLU A 150 -9.09 -9.71 10.01
N VAL A 151 -9.13 -8.87 8.98
CA VAL A 151 -9.48 -9.30 7.62
C VAL A 151 -8.73 -8.46 6.60
N ILE A 152 -8.23 -9.12 5.55
CA ILE A 152 -7.63 -8.46 4.40
C ILE A 152 -8.12 -9.13 3.12
N ALA A 153 -8.49 -8.32 2.11
CA ALA A 153 -8.93 -8.82 0.81
C ALA A 153 -7.73 -9.22 -0.06
N THR A 154 -7.99 -10.09 -1.02
CA THR A 154 -7.04 -10.56 -2.01
C THR A 154 -7.50 -10.19 -3.42
N ASP A 155 -6.58 -10.14 -4.39
CA ASP A 155 -6.86 -9.72 -5.77
C ASP A 155 -7.79 -10.66 -6.54
N ASP A 156 -7.86 -11.93 -6.12
CA ASP A 156 -8.76 -12.92 -6.69
C ASP A 156 -10.19 -12.87 -6.14
N GLY A 157 -10.49 -11.83 -5.33
CA GLY A 157 -11.80 -11.59 -4.72
C GLY A 157 -12.07 -12.39 -3.45
N GLY A 158 -11.07 -13.09 -2.92
CA GLY A 158 -11.10 -13.74 -1.62
C GLY A 158 -10.72 -12.83 -0.47
N ILE A 159 -10.67 -13.39 0.72
CA ILE A 159 -10.18 -12.75 1.94
C ILE A 159 -9.34 -13.72 2.78
N TRP A 160 -8.38 -13.15 3.49
CA TRP A 160 -7.81 -13.80 4.66
C TRP A 160 -8.48 -13.25 5.93
N ALA A 161 -8.86 -14.15 6.82
CA ALA A 161 -9.40 -13.80 8.13
C ALA A 161 -8.50 -14.39 9.23
N LEU A 162 -8.27 -13.61 10.27
CA LEU A 162 -7.48 -13.98 11.43
C LEU A 162 -8.30 -13.76 12.69
N GLY A 163 -8.26 -14.72 13.61
CA GLY A 163 -8.87 -14.64 14.94
C GLY A 163 -7.95 -15.19 16.02
N PHE A 164 -8.23 -14.94 17.30
CA PHE A 164 -7.47 -15.50 18.40
C PHE A 164 -8.33 -15.81 19.64
N ASP A 165 -7.97 -16.83 20.38
CA ASP A 165 -8.67 -17.34 21.56
C ASP A 165 -7.94 -17.09 22.89
N TYR A 166 -7.09 -16.07 22.95
CA TYR A 166 -6.17 -15.77 24.06
C TYR A 166 -5.01 -16.75 24.28
N GLN A 167 -4.90 -17.82 23.48
CA GLN A 167 -3.81 -18.78 23.53
C GLN A 167 -3.15 -18.95 22.15
N ASN A 168 -3.96 -19.07 21.11
CA ASN A 168 -3.53 -19.34 19.75
C ASN A 168 -4.18 -18.37 18.77
N LEU A 169 -3.54 -18.21 17.62
CA LEU A 169 -4.11 -17.55 16.45
C LEU A 169 -4.68 -18.59 15.47
N TYR A 170 -5.70 -18.20 14.77
CA TYR A 170 -6.37 -19.00 13.75
C TYR A 170 -6.50 -18.19 12.48
N LEU A 171 -5.95 -18.71 11.38
CA LEU A 171 -5.94 -18.07 10.08
C LEU A 171 -6.77 -18.91 9.12
N GLN A 172 -7.60 -18.28 8.29
CA GLN A 172 -8.41 -18.96 7.29
C GLN A 172 -8.55 -18.12 6.03
N TYR A 173 -8.31 -18.75 4.88
CA TYR A 173 -8.61 -18.15 3.59
C TYR A 173 -10.05 -18.49 3.18
N LEU A 174 -10.77 -17.52 2.67
CA LEU A 174 -12.15 -17.66 2.18
C LEU A 174 -12.28 -16.98 0.81
N ASN A 175 -12.64 -17.77 -0.21
CA ASN A 175 -13.01 -17.25 -1.52
C ASN A 175 -14.40 -17.80 -1.88
N VAL A 176 -14.54 -18.70 -2.85
CA VAL A 176 -15.81 -19.38 -3.18
C VAL A 176 -16.23 -20.35 -2.07
N ALA A 177 -15.25 -20.92 -1.38
CA ALA A 177 -15.45 -21.80 -0.23
C ALA A 177 -14.39 -21.50 0.85
N ALA A 178 -14.72 -21.80 2.11
CA ALA A 178 -13.78 -21.69 3.20
C ALA A 178 -12.64 -22.73 3.04
N GLY A 179 -11.41 -22.26 3.08
CA GLY A 179 -10.20 -23.08 3.11
C GLY A 179 -9.98 -23.74 4.48
N PRO A 180 -8.87 -24.46 4.66
CA PRO A 180 -8.53 -25.05 5.94
C PRO A 180 -8.28 -23.97 7.01
N VAL A 181 -8.59 -24.31 8.27
CA VAL A 181 -8.21 -23.46 9.40
C VAL A 181 -6.77 -23.80 9.80
N ILE A 182 -5.92 -22.81 9.78
CA ILE A 182 -4.51 -22.88 10.18
C ILE A 182 -4.41 -22.41 11.63
N THR A 183 -3.78 -23.22 12.49
CA THR A 183 -3.53 -22.85 13.89
C THR A 183 -2.09 -22.42 14.05
N ILE A 184 -1.87 -21.21 14.55
CA ILE A 184 -0.56 -20.67 14.91
C ILE A 184 -0.44 -20.77 16.44
N ALA A 185 0.40 -21.67 16.92
CA ALA A 185 0.56 -22.00 18.33
C ALA A 185 2.02 -22.25 18.68
N ASP A 186 2.45 -21.80 19.85
CA ASP A 186 3.79 -22.09 20.35
C ASP A 186 3.84 -23.45 21.07
N ALA A 187 4.77 -24.32 20.65
CA ALA A 187 4.97 -25.65 21.25
C ALA A 187 5.50 -25.58 22.70
N GLY A 188 6.07 -24.47 23.12
CA GLY A 188 6.58 -24.22 24.48
C GLY A 188 5.50 -23.74 25.45
N GLY A 189 4.26 -23.49 24.96
CA GLY A 189 3.13 -23.08 25.79
C GLY A 189 3.03 -21.57 26.03
N TYR A 190 3.80 -20.75 25.30
CA TYR A 190 3.58 -19.31 25.22
C TYR A 190 2.30 -19.00 24.44
N ARG A 191 1.70 -17.85 24.69
CA ARG A 191 0.52 -17.40 23.96
C ARG A 191 0.95 -16.73 22.65
N CYS A 192 0.28 -17.08 21.57
CA CYS A 192 0.36 -16.38 20.30
C CYS A 192 -0.87 -15.48 20.18
N MET A 193 -0.68 -14.16 20.18
CA MET A 193 -1.77 -13.19 20.33
C MET A 193 -1.62 -12.00 19.39
N TYR A 194 -2.70 -11.23 19.27
CA TYR A 194 -2.72 -9.92 18.63
C TYR A 194 -2.13 -9.92 17.22
N GLY A 195 -2.52 -10.91 16.42
CA GLY A 195 -2.04 -11.01 15.05
C GLY A 195 -2.53 -9.86 14.18
N GLN A 196 -1.68 -9.46 13.24
CA GLN A 196 -1.99 -8.50 12.19
C GLN A 196 -1.70 -9.12 10.83
N LEU A 197 -2.45 -8.73 9.81
CA LEU A 197 -2.33 -9.24 8.46
C LEU A 197 -1.66 -8.25 7.53
N THR A 198 -0.76 -8.74 6.68
CA THR A 198 -0.14 -7.97 5.59
C THR A 198 -0.17 -8.80 4.33
N LEU A 199 -0.69 -8.25 3.23
CA LEU A 199 -0.78 -8.96 1.96
C LEU A 199 0.59 -9.04 1.29
N GLY A 200 0.98 -10.26 0.89
CA GLY A 200 2.11 -10.53 0.03
C GLY A 200 1.66 -10.67 -1.44
N TYR A 201 2.60 -11.00 -2.32
CA TYR A 201 2.29 -11.30 -3.73
C TYR A 201 1.47 -12.60 -3.87
N ASP A 202 0.76 -12.75 -4.99
CA ASP A 202 0.01 -13.97 -5.35
C ASP A 202 -1.05 -14.36 -4.30
N ASN A 203 -1.73 -13.39 -3.71
CA ASN A 203 -2.74 -13.59 -2.65
C ASN A 203 -2.22 -14.28 -1.38
N ARG A 204 -0.90 -14.31 -1.21
CA ARG A 204 -0.25 -14.77 0.02
C ARG A 204 -0.49 -13.78 1.15
N VAL A 205 -0.36 -14.26 2.38
CA VAL A 205 -0.49 -13.41 3.55
C VAL A 205 0.67 -13.62 4.50
N PHE A 206 1.14 -12.54 5.08
CA PHE A 206 1.97 -12.58 6.27
C PHE A 206 1.11 -12.32 7.50
N VAL A 207 1.38 -13.09 8.54
CA VAL A 207 0.82 -12.89 9.88
C VAL A 207 1.95 -12.45 10.79
N THR A 208 1.89 -11.23 11.29
CA THR A 208 2.75 -10.79 12.39
C THR A 208 2.02 -11.01 13.71
N PHE A 209 2.69 -11.46 14.72
CA PHE A 209 2.05 -11.79 16.00
C PHE A 209 2.98 -11.67 17.19
N GLU A 210 2.37 -11.48 18.35
CA GLU A 210 3.06 -11.43 19.64
C GLU A 210 3.10 -12.81 20.29
N LYS A 211 4.31 -13.24 20.64
CA LYS A 211 4.52 -14.43 21.46
C LYS A 211 4.87 -13.98 22.88
N CYS A 212 4.07 -14.35 23.88
CA CYS A 212 4.22 -13.85 25.23
C CYS A 212 3.75 -14.83 26.30
N GLY A 213 4.25 -14.64 27.53
CA GLY A 213 3.82 -15.37 28.71
C GLY A 213 2.43 -14.98 29.21
N ASN A 214 2.00 -15.50 30.37
CA ASN A 214 0.65 -15.31 30.92
C ASN A 214 0.52 -14.13 31.89
N GLY A 215 1.62 -13.41 32.19
CA GLY A 215 1.60 -12.26 33.12
C GLY A 215 1.05 -10.99 32.48
N LEU A 216 0.73 -10.00 33.33
CA LEU A 216 0.39 -8.66 32.87
C LEU A 216 1.62 -7.96 32.25
N TYR A 217 2.77 -8.09 32.91
CA TYR A 217 4.09 -7.75 32.38
C TYR A 217 4.78 -9.06 32.04
N THR A 218 5.12 -9.23 30.80
CA THR A 218 5.65 -10.49 30.30
C THR A 218 6.70 -10.24 29.23
N ASP A 219 7.57 -11.22 29.04
CA ASP A 219 8.48 -11.22 27.90
C ASP A 219 7.66 -11.39 26.62
N LYS A 220 7.82 -10.43 25.71
CA LYS A 220 7.16 -10.40 24.40
C LYS A 220 8.19 -10.44 23.30
N GLU A 221 7.92 -11.29 22.33
CA GLU A 221 8.60 -11.33 21.03
C GLU A 221 7.58 -10.98 19.94
N ILE A 222 8.02 -10.40 18.84
CA ILE A 222 7.21 -10.27 17.64
C ILE A 222 7.80 -11.12 16.55
N LEU A 223 6.96 -11.98 15.97
CA LEU A 223 7.30 -12.88 14.89
C LEU A 223 6.47 -12.59 13.65
N VAL A 224 6.96 -13.02 12.49
CA VAL A 224 6.23 -13.05 11.23
C VAL A 224 6.29 -14.43 10.61
N ALA A 225 5.18 -14.88 10.01
CA ALA A 225 5.11 -16.13 9.25
C ALA A 225 4.24 -15.92 8.00
N GLY A 226 4.57 -16.59 6.89
CA GLY A 226 3.91 -16.41 5.60
C GLY A 226 3.14 -17.65 5.14
N TYR A 227 1.92 -17.47 4.61
CA TYR A 227 1.01 -18.55 4.21
C TYR A 227 0.46 -18.34 2.79
N ASN A 228 0.38 -19.43 2.04
CA ASN A 228 -0.30 -19.52 0.75
C ASN A 228 -1.82 -19.71 0.94
N PRO A 229 -2.67 -19.37 -0.06
CA PRO A 229 -4.12 -19.57 0.00
C PRO A 229 -4.57 -21.03 0.26
N ASP A 230 -3.74 -22.02 -0.07
CA ASP A 230 -4.00 -23.44 0.22
C ASP A 230 -3.72 -23.84 1.68
N GLY A 231 -3.22 -22.89 2.50
CA GLY A 231 -2.87 -23.10 3.90
C GLY A 231 -1.45 -23.59 4.14
N THR A 232 -0.64 -23.79 3.09
CA THR A 232 0.78 -24.16 3.26
C THR A 232 1.62 -22.93 3.62
N MET A 233 2.62 -23.13 4.46
CA MET A 233 3.56 -22.08 4.84
C MET A 233 4.62 -21.90 3.73
N PHE A 234 4.80 -20.69 3.23
CA PHE A 234 5.89 -20.36 2.31
C PHE A 234 7.08 -19.67 2.99
N SER A 235 6.81 -18.98 4.12
CA SER A 235 7.84 -18.37 4.98
C SER A 235 7.69 -18.89 6.40
N THR A 236 8.75 -19.47 6.95
CA THR A 236 8.79 -19.93 8.34
C THR A 236 8.81 -18.76 9.30
N GLU A 237 8.48 -19.02 10.58
CA GLU A 237 8.53 -17.99 11.62
C GLU A 237 9.90 -17.31 11.68
N THR A 238 9.88 -15.98 11.53
CA THR A 238 11.06 -15.11 11.65
C THR A 238 10.87 -14.16 12.82
N LEU A 239 11.90 -14.05 13.67
CA LEU A 239 11.92 -13.11 14.79
C LEU A 239 12.15 -11.69 14.28
N LEU A 240 11.20 -10.80 14.50
CA LEU A 240 11.32 -9.37 14.21
C LEU A 240 11.79 -8.58 15.43
N MET A 241 11.14 -8.76 16.58
CA MET A 241 11.50 -8.12 17.83
C MET A 241 12.00 -9.14 18.84
N ALA A 242 13.21 -8.92 19.35
CA ALA A 242 13.76 -9.72 20.46
C ALA A 242 12.93 -9.51 21.74
N SER A 243 12.97 -10.51 22.61
CA SER A 243 12.21 -10.53 23.86
C SER A 243 12.42 -9.27 24.70
N GLN A 244 11.31 -8.61 25.04
CA GLN A 244 11.25 -7.41 25.87
C GLN A 244 10.16 -7.58 26.93
N THR A 245 10.45 -7.15 28.16
CA THR A 245 9.47 -7.23 29.29
C THR A 245 8.68 -5.94 29.42
N PHE A 246 7.41 -5.96 29.00
CA PHE A 246 6.50 -4.84 29.14
C PHE A 246 5.04 -5.29 29.18
N GLN A 247 4.13 -4.33 29.31
CA GLN A 247 2.69 -4.61 29.50
C GLN A 247 2.10 -5.32 28.27
N VAL A 248 1.35 -6.38 28.49
CA VAL A 248 0.77 -7.24 27.44
C VAL A 248 -0.20 -6.48 26.51
N THR A 249 -0.81 -5.40 26.99
CA THR A 249 -1.78 -4.59 26.26
C THR A 249 -1.16 -3.55 25.30
N TYR A 250 0.16 -3.40 25.30
CA TYR A 250 0.84 -2.57 24.31
C TYR A 250 1.01 -3.39 23.03
N LEU A 251 0.21 -3.09 22.03
CA LEU A 251 0.06 -3.89 20.83
C LEU A 251 0.94 -3.36 19.70
N HIS A 252 1.43 -4.28 18.88
CA HIS A 252 2.09 -3.92 17.64
C HIS A 252 1.05 -3.59 16.55
N HIS A 253 1.50 -2.86 15.55
CA HIS A 253 0.79 -2.59 14.31
C HIS A 253 1.61 -3.06 13.14
N ALA A 254 0.95 -3.52 12.06
CA ALA A 254 1.61 -3.89 10.83
C ALA A 254 0.99 -3.15 9.64
N ILE A 255 1.82 -2.83 8.65
CA ILE A 255 1.41 -2.18 7.40
C ILE A 255 2.23 -2.75 6.25
N SER A 256 1.61 -2.92 5.07
CA SER A 256 2.32 -3.34 3.85
C SER A 256 3.37 -2.31 3.44
N ASP A 257 4.52 -2.78 2.94
CA ASP A 257 5.57 -1.93 2.36
C ASP A 257 5.32 -1.60 0.88
N GLY A 258 4.27 -2.16 0.27
CA GLY A 258 3.99 -2.03 -1.17
C GLY A 258 4.89 -2.90 -2.05
N MET A 259 5.83 -3.68 -1.48
CA MET A 259 6.75 -4.58 -2.19
C MET A 259 6.53 -6.05 -1.80
N GLY A 260 5.37 -6.37 -1.25
CA GLY A 260 5.00 -7.73 -0.84
C GLY A 260 5.57 -8.19 0.51
N GLY A 261 6.24 -7.30 1.24
CA GLY A 261 6.66 -7.43 2.62
C GLY A 261 5.86 -6.49 3.53
N GLY A 262 6.44 -6.08 4.66
CA GLY A 262 5.76 -5.16 5.55
C GLY A 262 6.59 -4.63 6.70
N TYR A 263 6.08 -3.56 7.27
CA TYR A 263 6.59 -2.95 8.49
C TYR A 263 5.76 -3.36 9.69
N VAL A 264 6.45 -3.45 10.83
CA VAL A 264 5.84 -3.59 12.15
C VAL A 264 6.35 -2.46 13.03
N TYR A 265 5.47 -1.84 13.79
CA TYR A 265 5.88 -0.83 14.76
C TYR A 265 5.14 -1.03 16.09
N ILE A 266 5.85 -0.76 17.19
CA ILE A 266 5.34 -0.86 18.56
C ILE A 266 6.11 0.11 19.44
N TRP A 267 5.42 0.72 20.41
CA TRP A 267 6.09 1.47 21.45
C TRP A 267 6.28 0.61 22.71
N HIS A 268 7.47 0.62 23.24
CA HIS A 268 7.86 -0.13 24.44
C HIS A 268 9.01 0.58 25.17
N PRO A 269 9.23 0.28 26.47
CA PRO A 269 10.42 0.76 27.16
C PRO A 269 11.66 0.18 26.50
N GLY A 270 12.49 1.06 25.94
CA GLY A 270 13.79 0.70 25.38
C GLY A 270 14.84 0.45 26.45
N ILE A 271 16.10 0.44 26.04
CA ILE A 271 17.24 0.40 26.98
C ILE A 271 17.21 1.70 27.80
N GLY A 272 16.97 1.61 29.12
CA GLY A 272 16.98 2.74 30.05
C GLY A 272 15.62 3.29 30.43
N ASP A 273 14.55 2.50 30.31
CA ASP A 273 13.18 2.77 30.74
C ASP A 273 12.45 3.95 30.03
N ALA A 274 13.03 4.54 28.99
CA ALA A 274 12.37 5.55 28.17
C ALA A 274 11.52 4.86 27.10
N PHE A 275 10.23 5.17 27.04
CA PHE A 275 9.35 4.65 25.98
C PHE A 275 9.65 5.30 24.64
N ASN A 276 9.84 4.46 23.63
CA ASN A 276 9.99 4.89 22.25
C ASN A 276 9.21 3.95 21.33
N THR A 277 8.79 4.44 20.19
CA THR A 277 8.26 3.61 19.13
C THR A 277 9.43 3.05 18.32
N TYR A 278 9.42 1.74 18.10
CA TYR A 278 10.43 1.03 17.32
C TYR A 278 9.78 0.44 16.08
N VAL A 279 10.52 0.48 14.99
CA VAL A 279 10.14 -0.03 13.68
C VAL A 279 10.97 -1.26 13.34
N PHE A 280 10.30 -2.26 12.78
CA PHE A 280 10.87 -3.48 12.24
C PHE A 280 10.37 -3.64 10.81
N HIS A 281 11.09 -4.35 9.98
CA HIS A 281 10.69 -4.62 8.60
C HIS A 281 11.05 -6.04 8.20
N PHE A 282 10.20 -6.65 7.35
CA PHE A 282 10.43 -7.93 6.69
C PHE A 282 10.13 -7.81 5.20
N ASP A 283 10.93 -8.50 4.40
CA ASP A 283 10.79 -8.52 2.95
C ASP A 283 9.70 -9.48 2.45
N GLN A 284 9.48 -9.54 1.15
CA GLN A 284 8.53 -10.43 0.48
C GLN A 284 8.75 -11.94 0.73
N PHE A 285 9.88 -12.34 1.32
CA PHE A 285 10.19 -13.71 1.70
C PHE A 285 10.02 -13.94 3.21
N GLY A 286 9.67 -12.91 3.97
CA GLY A 286 9.55 -12.93 5.43
C GLY A 286 10.89 -12.79 6.16
N ALA A 287 11.96 -12.40 5.47
CA ALA A 287 13.26 -12.18 6.10
C ALA A 287 13.32 -10.78 6.74
N SER A 288 13.78 -10.69 7.99
CA SER A 288 13.96 -9.40 8.68
C SER A 288 15.10 -8.61 8.05
N THR A 289 14.85 -7.34 7.71
CA THR A 289 15.87 -6.43 7.15
C THR A 289 16.38 -5.40 8.17
N ILE A 290 15.60 -5.16 9.23
CA ILE A 290 16.00 -4.38 10.41
C ILE A 290 16.31 -5.37 11.52
N GLY A 291 17.41 -5.18 12.24
CA GLY A 291 17.77 -6.07 13.35
C GLY A 291 16.72 -6.12 14.46
N SER A 292 16.71 -7.18 15.25
CA SER A 292 15.68 -7.47 16.26
C SER A 292 15.58 -6.47 17.43
N ASN A 293 16.44 -5.47 17.50
CA ASN A 293 16.31 -4.33 18.40
C ASN A 293 15.43 -3.21 17.81
N GLY A 294 15.11 -3.27 16.52
CA GLY A 294 14.34 -2.26 15.82
C GLY A 294 15.07 -0.95 15.56
N ALA A 295 14.48 -0.10 14.73
CA ALA A 295 14.91 1.29 14.51
C ALA A 295 13.98 2.22 15.33
N PRO A 296 14.52 3.07 16.23
CA PRO A 296 13.69 3.99 17.00
C PRO A 296 13.18 5.14 16.11
N VAL A 297 11.95 5.60 16.32
CA VAL A 297 11.39 6.73 15.55
C VAL A 297 12.04 8.07 15.91
N HIS A 298 12.64 8.16 17.07
CA HIS A 298 13.35 9.34 17.57
C HIS A 298 14.61 8.92 18.31
N PRO A 299 15.71 9.68 18.24
CA PRO A 299 16.88 9.44 19.08
C PRO A 299 16.49 9.34 20.56
N ALA A 300 17.11 8.43 21.29
CA ALA A 300 16.78 8.18 22.70
C ALA A 300 17.00 9.42 23.56
N ASP A 301 15.94 9.87 24.22
CA ASP A 301 15.98 10.90 25.27
C ASP A 301 15.22 10.37 26.50
N PRO A 302 15.89 10.18 27.65
CA PRO A 302 15.25 9.65 28.84
C PRO A 302 14.21 10.61 29.46
N THR A 303 14.13 11.85 29.03
CA THR A 303 13.21 12.86 29.52
C THR A 303 11.82 12.72 28.91
N TYR A 304 11.76 12.18 27.69
CA TYR A 304 10.52 12.13 26.91
C TYR A 304 10.16 10.70 26.48
N TYR A 305 8.87 10.48 26.28
CA TYR A 305 8.30 9.29 25.65
C TYR A 305 7.83 9.63 24.24
N TYR A 306 8.07 8.71 23.30
CA TYR A 306 7.70 8.82 21.88
C TYR A 306 6.73 7.68 21.54
N ILE A 307 5.45 7.97 21.59
CA ILE A 307 4.34 6.99 21.67
C ILE A 307 3.20 7.33 20.72
N ASP A 308 2.18 6.47 20.70
CA ASP A 308 0.93 6.63 19.92
C ASP A 308 1.19 6.89 18.42
N ALA A 309 2.10 6.13 17.85
CA ALA A 309 2.45 6.28 16.44
C ALA A 309 1.32 5.79 15.53
N HIS A 310 1.17 6.48 14.40
CA HIS A 310 0.41 6.04 13.25
C HIS A 310 1.30 6.12 12.01
N ALA A 311 1.20 5.14 11.12
CA ALA A 311 2.10 4.99 10.00
C ALA A 311 1.39 5.00 8.66
N THR A 312 2.12 5.45 7.65
CA THR A 312 1.85 5.26 6.23
C THR A 312 3.14 4.82 5.55
N VAL A 313 3.06 4.35 4.32
CA VAL A 313 4.23 4.01 3.50
C VAL A 313 4.24 4.91 2.27
N ASP A 314 5.39 5.49 1.96
CA ASP A 314 5.60 6.23 0.73
C ASP A 314 5.49 5.29 -0.48
N PRO A 315 4.57 5.51 -1.42
CA PRO A 315 4.36 4.60 -2.54
C PRO A 315 5.53 4.53 -3.54
N VAL A 316 6.50 5.44 -3.44
CA VAL A 316 7.65 5.51 -4.37
C VAL A 316 8.92 4.94 -3.76
N SER A 317 9.29 5.41 -2.56
CA SER A 317 10.52 4.93 -1.89
C SER A 317 10.30 3.69 -1.04
N HIS A 318 9.03 3.37 -0.74
CA HIS A 318 8.63 2.31 0.19
C HIS A 318 9.11 2.51 1.63
N ASP A 319 9.54 3.72 1.99
CA ASP A 319 9.89 4.08 3.35
C ASP A 319 8.63 4.23 4.20
N ILE A 320 8.71 3.85 5.46
CA ILE A 320 7.62 4.11 6.42
C ILE A 320 7.73 5.53 6.96
N ILE A 321 6.59 6.25 6.97
CA ILE A 321 6.44 7.57 7.58
C ILE A 321 5.56 7.42 8.81
N LEU A 322 6.06 7.79 9.97
CA LEU A 322 5.34 7.69 11.25
C LEU A 322 5.09 9.06 11.83
N GLY A 323 3.81 9.35 12.14
CA GLY A 323 3.44 10.43 13.02
C GLY A 323 3.37 9.90 14.46
N TYR A 324 4.05 10.54 15.42
CA TYR A 324 4.10 10.09 16.79
C TYR A 324 4.06 11.26 17.78
N ARG A 325 3.60 10.97 18.97
CA ARG A 325 3.52 11.93 20.04
C ARG A 325 4.76 11.88 20.93
N GLN A 326 5.37 13.05 21.17
CA GLN A 326 6.29 13.26 22.27
C GLN A 326 5.52 13.74 23.48
N THR A 327 5.78 13.17 24.66
CA THR A 327 5.25 13.63 25.95
C THR A 327 6.32 13.46 27.03
N ASP A 328 6.22 14.25 28.12
CA ASP A 328 7.05 13.99 29.29
C ASP A 328 6.69 12.65 29.96
N ALA A 329 7.58 12.17 30.83
CA ALA A 329 7.41 10.87 31.50
C ALA A 329 6.18 10.81 32.43
N GLU A 330 5.62 11.96 32.81
CA GLU A 330 4.46 12.08 33.67
C GLU A 330 3.15 12.24 32.88
N PHE A 331 3.23 12.39 31.54
CA PHE A 331 2.10 12.63 30.61
C PHE A 331 1.31 13.92 30.87
N GLU A 332 1.89 14.91 31.54
CA GLU A 332 1.13 16.03 32.09
C GLU A 332 1.44 17.40 31.45
N SER A 333 2.64 17.65 30.95
CA SER A 333 3.04 19.03 30.72
C SER A 333 3.50 19.38 29.31
N GLU A 334 3.94 18.43 28.52
CA GLU A 334 4.47 18.70 27.18
C GLU A 334 3.97 17.68 26.16
N HIS A 335 3.20 18.16 25.19
CA HIS A 335 2.67 17.34 24.10
C HIS A 335 3.08 17.94 22.77
N ARG A 336 3.95 17.26 22.06
CA ARG A 336 4.38 17.62 20.71
C ARG A 336 4.09 16.47 19.74
N LEU A 337 3.71 16.83 18.54
CA LEU A 337 3.50 15.91 17.44
C LEU A 337 4.67 16.01 16.47
N TYR A 338 5.31 14.90 16.24
CA TYR A 338 6.41 14.75 15.30
C TYR A 338 6.09 13.76 14.19
N VAL A 339 6.79 13.86 13.10
CA VAL A 339 6.86 12.82 12.07
C VAL A 339 8.31 12.46 11.80
N ASN A 340 8.54 11.17 11.47
CA ASN A 340 9.83 10.73 10.98
C ASN A 340 9.66 9.72 9.85
N ARG A 341 10.68 9.56 9.03
CA ARG A 341 10.75 8.66 7.90
C ARG A 341 11.89 7.68 8.12
N ILE A 342 11.62 6.39 7.92
CA ILE A 342 12.57 5.30 8.15
C ILE A 342 12.57 4.38 6.94
N THR A 343 13.76 4.05 6.44
CA THR A 343 13.92 3.16 5.29
C THR A 343 13.64 1.69 5.66
N PRO A 344 13.43 0.78 4.69
CA PRO A 344 13.30 -0.66 4.93
C PRO A 344 14.53 -1.30 5.62
N TYR A 345 15.64 -0.58 5.69
CA TYR A 345 16.88 -1.02 6.35
C TYR A 345 17.14 -0.34 7.70
N GLY A 346 16.18 0.48 8.19
CA GLY A 346 16.24 1.11 9.50
C GLY A 346 17.00 2.43 9.57
N GLU A 347 17.31 3.06 8.44
CA GLU A 347 17.91 4.39 8.42
C GLU A 347 16.85 5.46 8.73
N ILE A 348 17.13 6.31 9.70
CA ILE A 348 16.28 7.44 10.08
C ILE A 348 16.59 8.61 9.15
N VAL A 349 15.63 8.98 8.28
CA VAL A 349 15.85 9.97 7.23
C VAL A 349 15.85 11.41 7.76
N TRP A 350 14.95 11.75 8.68
CA TRP A 350 14.81 13.13 9.19
C TRP A 350 15.42 13.35 10.59
N GLY A 351 16.35 12.50 11.01
CA GLY A 351 17.08 12.67 12.27
C GLY A 351 16.18 12.71 13.50
N GLU A 352 16.07 13.86 14.17
CA GLU A 352 15.20 14.07 15.34
C GLU A 352 13.71 14.18 14.97
N GLY A 353 13.38 14.06 13.67
CA GLY A 353 12.03 14.22 13.15
C GLY A 353 11.63 15.67 12.90
N ILE A 354 10.48 15.83 12.24
CA ILE A 354 9.89 17.12 11.90
C ILE A 354 8.80 17.43 12.91
N LEU A 355 8.90 18.57 13.60
CA LEU A 355 7.86 19.05 14.50
C LEU A 355 6.66 19.52 13.69
N VAL A 356 5.55 18.82 13.80
CA VAL A 356 4.26 19.18 13.17
C VAL A 356 3.55 20.22 14.02
N HIS A 357 3.41 19.97 15.32
CA HIS A 357 2.70 20.88 16.24
C HIS A 357 3.17 20.74 17.67
N ASP A 358 3.30 21.87 18.37
CA ASP A 358 3.50 21.94 19.82
C ASP A 358 2.17 22.36 20.47
N ASN A 359 1.55 21.46 21.24
CA ASN A 359 0.27 21.67 21.89
C ASN A 359 0.39 22.08 23.37
N GLY A 360 1.61 22.28 23.85
CA GLY A 360 1.90 22.61 25.24
C GLY A 360 1.39 21.52 26.18
N SER A 361 0.59 21.88 27.19
CA SER A 361 0.02 20.94 28.17
C SER A 361 -1.27 20.25 27.69
N ALA A 362 -1.77 20.54 26.49
CA ALA A 362 -2.98 19.93 25.99
C ALA A 362 -2.64 18.67 25.16
N PRO A 363 -3.16 17.48 25.50
CA PRO A 363 -2.88 16.25 24.75
C PRO A 363 -3.51 16.26 23.36
N PHE A 364 -2.96 15.45 22.46
CA PHE A 364 -3.59 15.09 21.19
C PHE A 364 -4.52 13.88 21.43
N ALA A 365 -5.73 13.93 20.87
CA ALA A 365 -6.67 12.84 21.02
C ALA A 365 -6.45 11.72 20.00
N LYS A 366 -6.11 12.08 18.78
CA LYS A 366 -5.82 11.14 17.66
C LYS A 366 -4.87 11.83 16.68
N THR A 367 -4.04 11.01 16.04
CA THR A 367 -3.15 11.43 14.96
C THR A 367 -3.23 10.43 13.82
N ARG A 368 -3.23 10.92 12.60
CA ARG A 368 -3.13 10.13 11.38
C ARG A 368 -2.06 10.73 10.47
N VAL A 369 -1.28 9.90 9.83
CA VAL A 369 -0.32 10.30 8.81
C VAL A 369 -0.60 9.49 7.55
N ASP A 370 -0.66 10.16 6.40
CA ASP A 370 -1.00 9.55 5.13
C ASP A 370 -0.14 10.12 4.01
N ALA A 371 0.53 9.24 3.27
CA ALA A 371 1.29 9.62 2.08
C ALA A 371 0.35 10.10 0.97
N PHE A 372 0.80 11.05 0.16
CA PHE A 372 0.12 11.46 -1.06
C PHE A 372 0.17 10.33 -2.10
N GLU A 373 -0.82 10.30 -2.96
CA GLU A 373 -1.09 9.18 -3.86
C GLU A 373 0.10 8.78 -4.75
N TYR A 374 0.97 9.76 -5.10
CA TYR A 374 2.12 9.55 -5.98
C TYR A 374 3.48 9.79 -5.31
N GLY A 375 3.53 9.87 -3.97
CA GLY A 375 4.78 9.97 -3.23
C GLY A 375 5.44 11.35 -3.27
N ASP A 376 4.72 12.39 -3.67
CA ASP A 376 5.22 13.77 -3.71
C ASP A 376 5.10 14.52 -2.37
N GLY A 377 4.53 13.86 -1.36
CA GLY A 377 4.38 14.38 -0.02
C GLY A 377 3.54 13.51 0.90
N PHE A 378 3.18 14.09 2.04
CA PHE A 378 2.29 13.45 3.02
C PHE A 378 1.49 14.49 3.80
N SER A 379 0.42 14.06 4.43
CA SER A 379 -0.33 14.87 5.39
C SER A 379 -0.35 14.28 6.77
N VAL A 380 -0.55 15.15 7.76
CA VAL A 380 -0.79 14.78 9.14
C VAL A 380 -2.12 15.40 9.57
N ILE A 381 -3.08 14.55 9.95
CA ILE A 381 -4.38 14.96 10.50
C ILE A 381 -4.37 14.67 12.00
N TYR A 382 -4.75 15.64 12.82
CA TYR A 382 -4.76 15.47 14.27
C TYR A 382 -5.92 16.20 14.92
N ILE A 383 -6.36 15.66 16.06
CA ILE A 383 -7.37 16.28 16.89
C ILE A 383 -6.67 17.04 18.01
N LYS A 384 -6.92 18.35 18.04
CA LYS A 384 -6.41 19.27 19.03
C LYS A 384 -7.49 19.53 20.10
N GLY A 385 -7.18 19.23 21.36
CA GLY A 385 -8.12 19.43 22.47
C GLY A 385 -7.77 18.56 23.67
N GLN A 386 -8.42 18.80 24.80
CA GLN A 386 -8.04 18.23 26.10
C GLN A 386 -8.40 16.74 26.29
N SER A 387 -9.31 16.19 25.49
CA SER A 387 -9.73 14.79 25.57
C SER A 387 -10.65 14.49 24.41
N PRO A 388 -10.71 13.27 23.88
CA PRO A 388 -11.74 12.88 22.92
C PRO A 388 -13.17 13.09 23.43
N THR A 389 -13.34 13.27 24.74
CA THR A 389 -14.64 13.52 25.40
C THR A 389 -14.84 14.96 25.84
N SER A 390 -13.92 15.88 25.60
CA SER A 390 -14.07 17.30 25.98
C SER A 390 -14.78 18.14 24.92
N ASP A 391 -15.47 19.18 25.35
CA ASP A 391 -16.41 19.98 24.58
C ASP A 391 -15.81 20.90 23.52
N ALA A 392 -14.51 20.85 23.27
CA ALA A 392 -13.84 21.76 22.35
C ALA A 392 -12.64 21.11 21.67
N SER A 393 -12.89 20.17 20.78
CA SER A 393 -11.83 19.62 19.96
C SER A 393 -11.97 20.05 18.49
N THR A 394 -10.88 20.52 17.89
CA THR A 394 -10.79 20.83 16.47
C THR A 394 -10.07 19.70 15.73
N VAL A 395 -10.35 19.57 14.44
CA VAL A 395 -9.57 18.70 13.55
C VAL A 395 -8.73 19.59 12.67
N GLU A 396 -7.43 19.39 12.73
CA GLU A 396 -6.43 20.13 11.97
C GLU A 396 -5.70 19.18 11.01
N ALA A 397 -5.30 19.67 9.86
CA ALA A 397 -4.48 18.94 8.90
C ALA A 397 -3.32 19.81 8.41
N GLN A 398 -2.17 19.20 8.19
CA GLN A 398 -1.00 19.84 7.60
C GLN A 398 -0.40 18.93 6.53
N GLY A 399 -0.02 19.52 5.38
CA GLY A 399 0.68 18.83 4.32
C GLY A 399 2.15 19.21 4.27
N PHE A 400 2.97 18.25 3.88
CA PHE A 400 4.42 18.36 3.79
C PHE A 400 4.91 17.73 2.47
N ASP A 401 6.02 18.25 1.92
CA ASP A 401 6.77 17.55 0.87
C ASP A 401 7.62 16.42 1.47
N MET A 402 8.23 15.59 0.63
CA MET A 402 9.07 14.48 1.08
C MET A 402 10.43 14.92 1.67
N ASN A 403 10.76 16.21 1.63
CA ASN A 403 11.88 16.80 2.35
C ASN A 403 11.47 17.32 3.74
N GLY A 404 10.17 17.22 4.08
CA GLY A 404 9.62 17.70 5.35
C GLY A 404 9.31 19.19 5.40
N ASN A 405 9.29 19.88 4.27
CA ASN A 405 8.86 21.28 4.23
C ASN A 405 7.32 21.35 4.25
N ALA A 406 6.78 22.22 5.11
CA ALA A 406 5.35 22.45 5.17
C ALA A 406 4.82 23.07 3.87
N LEU A 407 3.80 22.48 3.29
CA LEU A 407 3.12 22.95 2.08
C LEU A 407 1.87 23.77 2.41
N TRP A 408 1.05 23.29 3.34
CA TRP A 408 -0.21 23.91 3.72
C TRP A 408 -0.64 23.52 5.14
N SER A 409 -1.61 24.26 5.70
CA SER A 409 -2.26 23.96 6.98
C SER A 409 -3.74 24.34 6.89
N THR A 410 -4.63 23.41 7.26
CA THR A 410 -6.08 23.56 7.12
C THR A 410 -6.80 23.12 8.40
N GLN A 411 -7.74 23.92 8.87
CA GLN A 411 -8.67 23.50 9.91
C GLN A 411 -9.85 22.77 9.28
N MET A 412 -9.90 21.45 9.46
CA MET A 412 -10.96 20.61 8.86
C MET A 412 -12.27 20.68 9.63
N CYS A 413 -12.20 20.89 10.96
CA CYS A 413 -13.37 21.01 11.79
C CYS A 413 -13.14 21.95 12.97
N SER A 414 -14.05 22.91 13.16
CA SER A 414 -14.07 23.87 14.28
C SER A 414 -15.32 23.74 15.15
N SER A 415 -16.06 22.63 15.05
CA SER A 415 -17.25 22.42 15.88
C SER A 415 -16.88 22.30 17.37
N THR A 416 -17.77 22.76 18.23
CA THR A 416 -17.58 22.78 19.71
C THR A 416 -17.86 21.44 20.37
N TYR A 417 -18.16 20.39 19.58
CA TYR A 417 -18.43 19.05 20.12
C TYR A 417 -17.15 18.25 20.25
N GLY A 418 -17.07 17.41 21.29
CA GLY A 418 -16.05 16.37 21.37
C GLY A 418 -16.17 15.39 20.22
N LYS A 419 -15.06 14.74 19.86
CA LYS A 419 -14.99 13.80 18.75
C LYS A 419 -14.49 12.45 19.23
N THR A 420 -15.28 11.41 18.95
CA THR A 420 -14.97 10.03 19.30
C THR A 420 -15.00 9.14 18.05
N GLY A 421 -14.45 7.93 18.15
CA GLY A 421 -14.46 6.98 17.05
C GLY A 421 -13.78 7.49 15.79
N CYS A 422 -12.74 8.31 15.94
CA CYS A 422 -12.10 8.99 14.81
C CYS A 422 -11.29 8.03 13.97
N GLU A 423 -11.56 8.00 12.67
CA GLU A 423 -10.86 7.14 11.70
C GLU A 423 -10.81 7.82 10.34
N ASN A 424 -9.86 7.40 9.49
CA ASN A 424 -9.70 7.92 8.13
C ASN A 424 -9.53 6.81 7.10
N THR A 425 -9.65 7.17 5.83
CA THR A 425 -9.15 6.32 4.74
C THR A 425 -7.64 6.24 4.84
N THR A 426 -7.08 5.03 4.80
CA THR A 426 -5.62 4.88 4.81
C THR A 426 -5.05 5.36 3.47
N GLY A 427 -4.28 6.45 3.49
CA GLY A 427 -3.72 7.08 2.28
C GLY A 427 -4.68 8.06 1.57
N PHE A 428 -4.17 8.66 0.50
CA PHE A 428 -4.93 9.49 -0.42
C PHE A 428 -5.41 8.67 -1.60
N HIS A 429 -6.65 8.87 -2.00
CA HIS A 429 -7.28 8.14 -3.10
C HIS A 429 -8.02 9.11 -4.00
N GLY A 430 -7.67 9.16 -5.29
CA GLY A 430 -8.18 10.16 -6.22
C GLY A 430 -7.87 11.59 -5.77
N GLY A 431 -6.76 11.77 -5.04
CA GLY A 431 -6.28 13.04 -4.53
C GLY A 431 -6.93 13.51 -3.22
N GLN A 432 -7.77 12.72 -2.58
CA GLN A 432 -8.39 13.06 -1.29
C GLN A 432 -8.17 12.00 -0.20
N ASN A 433 -8.07 12.45 1.04
CA ASN A 433 -8.19 11.63 2.25
C ASN A 433 -9.48 12.02 2.98
N ILE A 434 -10.17 11.06 3.57
CA ILE A 434 -11.43 11.27 4.28
C ILE A 434 -11.21 10.97 5.76
N PHE A 435 -11.46 11.92 6.62
CA PHE A 435 -11.41 11.79 8.06
C PHE A 435 -12.81 11.84 8.64
N THR A 436 -13.16 10.90 9.51
CA THR A 436 -14.50 10.74 10.07
C THR A 436 -14.48 10.71 11.58
N TRP A 437 -15.59 11.11 12.20
CA TRP A 437 -15.77 11.12 13.65
C TRP A 437 -17.23 11.08 14.05
N ILE A 438 -17.49 10.70 15.29
CA ILE A 438 -18.80 10.84 15.92
C ILE A 438 -18.78 12.07 16.81
N ASN A 439 -19.73 12.99 16.63
CA ASN A 439 -19.92 14.08 17.55
C ASN A 439 -20.44 13.55 18.88
N SER A 440 -19.60 13.67 19.92
CA SER A 440 -20.00 13.37 21.31
C SER A 440 -20.28 14.66 22.07
N THR A 441 -21.23 14.61 22.94
CA THR A 441 -21.36 15.66 23.98
C THR A 441 -20.46 15.26 25.12
N GLY A 442 -19.54 16.12 25.52
CA GLY A 442 -18.51 15.89 26.55
C GLY A 442 -18.98 15.53 27.97
N ALA A 443 -20.14 15.02 28.13
CA ALA A 443 -20.61 14.37 29.33
C ALA A 443 -21.25 13.04 28.96
N VAL A 444 -20.63 11.99 29.43
CA VAL A 444 -21.20 10.66 29.65
C VAL A 444 -22.74 10.73 29.74
N SER A 445 -23.43 10.72 28.64
CA SER A 445 -24.83 10.40 28.43
C SER A 445 -25.60 11.37 27.52
N GLY A 446 -25.75 11.01 26.27
CA GLY A 446 -27.05 11.00 25.60
C GLY A 446 -27.79 12.30 25.29
N SER A 447 -27.18 13.49 25.16
CA SER A 447 -27.95 14.72 24.87
C SER A 447 -27.36 15.68 23.82
N GLY A 448 -26.44 15.21 22.97
CA GLY A 448 -26.00 15.97 21.82
C GLY A 448 -26.63 15.50 20.50
N PRO A 449 -26.45 16.23 19.39
CA PRO A 449 -26.82 15.71 18.10
C PRO A 449 -25.85 14.56 17.76
N GLY A 450 -26.20 13.36 18.18
CA GLY A 450 -25.50 12.16 17.77
C GLY A 450 -25.48 12.09 16.25
N GLY A 451 -24.31 11.83 15.67
CA GLY A 451 -24.16 11.73 14.23
C GLY A 451 -22.74 11.38 13.87
N LEU A 452 -22.62 10.59 12.81
CA LEU A 452 -21.39 10.33 12.13
C LEU A 452 -21.14 11.46 11.12
N TYR A 453 -20.03 12.11 11.25
CA TYR A 453 -19.59 13.21 10.42
C TYR A 453 -18.26 12.88 9.76
N GLY A 454 -17.96 13.55 8.67
CA GLY A 454 -16.68 13.45 7.99
C GLY A 454 -16.34 14.71 7.24
N GLN A 455 -15.08 14.77 6.87
CA GLN A 455 -14.55 15.82 6.02
C GLN A 455 -13.43 15.23 5.16
N ASN A 456 -13.43 15.57 3.88
CA ASN A 456 -12.30 15.28 3.02
C ASN A 456 -11.26 16.39 3.07
N ILE A 457 -10.03 16.03 2.70
CA ILE A 457 -8.93 16.97 2.48
C ILE A 457 -8.17 16.54 1.22
N GLY A 458 -7.94 17.46 0.32
CA GLY A 458 -7.13 17.26 -0.88
C GLY A 458 -5.62 17.34 -0.58
N GLN A 459 -4.80 16.81 -1.47
CA GLN A 459 -3.33 16.91 -1.38
C GLN A 459 -2.83 18.38 -1.38
N ASN A 460 -3.64 19.29 -1.94
CA ASN A 460 -3.40 20.73 -1.92
C ASN A 460 -3.90 21.45 -0.65
N GLY A 461 -4.46 20.72 0.32
CA GLY A 461 -5.01 21.26 1.56
C GLY A 461 -6.41 21.86 1.44
N GLU A 462 -7.11 21.70 0.34
CA GLU A 462 -8.48 22.16 0.15
C GLU A 462 -9.50 21.09 0.56
N MET A 463 -10.60 21.53 1.13
CA MET A 463 -11.77 20.70 1.46
C MET A 463 -12.86 20.86 0.40
N GLY A 464 -13.79 19.93 0.32
CA GLY A 464 -14.92 20.01 -0.59
C GLY A 464 -14.64 19.32 -1.92
N GLU A 465 -14.86 20.02 -3.04
CA GLU A 465 -14.57 19.47 -4.36
C GLU A 465 -13.07 19.38 -4.59
N VAL A 466 -12.56 18.16 -4.70
CA VAL A 466 -11.14 17.88 -4.94
C VAL A 466 -10.93 17.55 -6.42
N THR A 467 -9.94 18.17 -7.01
CA THR A 467 -9.47 17.77 -8.34
C THR A 467 -8.48 16.62 -8.16
N PRO A 468 -8.74 15.43 -8.74
CA PRO A 468 -7.77 14.33 -8.68
C PRO A 468 -6.42 14.80 -9.24
N PRO A 469 -5.30 14.42 -8.62
CA PRO A 469 -3.99 14.74 -9.15
C PRO A 469 -3.81 14.07 -10.51
N THR A 470 -3.01 14.69 -11.36
CA THR A 470 -2.63 14.05 -12.62
C THR A 470 -1.67 12.91 -12.29
N PRO A 471 -2.00 11.67 -12.67
CA PRO A 471 -1.06 10.57 -12.46
C PRO A 471 0.28 10.92 -13.10
N PRO A 472 1.41 10.59 -12.48
CA PRO A 472 2.70 10.71 -13.13
C PRO A 472 2.66 9.89 -14.43
N THR A 473 3.36 10.35 -15.44
CA THR A 473 3.47 9.59 -16.69
C THR A 473 4.03 8.20 -16.34
N PRO A 474 3.30 7.12 -16.62
CA PRO A 474 3.76 5.79 -16.23
C PRO A 474 5.12 5.48 -16.88
N CYS A 475 6.07 5.11 -16.07
CA CYS A 475 7.42 4.73 -16.49
C CYS A 475 7.44 3.26 -16.90
N TYR A 476 6.77 2.94 -18.00
CA TYR A 476 6.65 1.55 -18.46
C TYR A 476 8.02 0.98 -18.88
N PRO A 477 8.42 -0.17 -18.35
CA PRO A 477 9.63 -0.84 -18.79
C PRO A 477 9.50 -1.35 -20.24
N PRO A 478 10.60 -1.47 -20.97
CA PRO A 478 10.64 -2.28 -22.16
C PRO A 478 10.24 -3.72 -21.82
N THR A 479 9.70 -4.44 -22.80
CA THR A 479 9.25 -5.82 -22.59
C THR A 479 9.95 -6.76 -23.56
N ASN A 480 9.85 -8.08 -23.31
CA ASN A 480 10.38 -9.09 -24.19
C ASN A 480 11.87 -8.91 -24.48
N LEU A 481 12.68 -8.74 -23.43
CA LEU A 481 14.13 -8.64 -23.53
C LEU A 481 14.71 -9.96 -24.03
N GLN A 482 15.41 -9.92 -25.14
CA GLN A 482 16.00 -11.10 -25.82
C GLN A 482 17.43 -10.80 -26.22
N GLY A 483 18.23 -11.86 -26.42
CA GLY A 483 19.60 -11.74 -26.90
C GLY A 483 20.07 -12.93 -27.69
N GLU A 484 20.93 -12.64 -28.65
CA GLU A 484 21.63 -13.63 -29.47
C GLU A 484 23.13 -13.34 -29.43
N SER A 485 23.96 -14.39 -29.38
CA SER A 485 25.41 -14.27 -29.45
C SER A 485 25.94 -14.69 -30.82
N TYR A 486 26.97 -14.01 -31.29
CA TYR A 486 27.67 -14.26 -32.52
C TYR A 486 29.17 -14.24 -32.28
N TYR A 487 29.92 -14.99 -33.05
CA TYR A 487 31.37 -14.98 -33.03
C TYR A 487 31.93 -14.76 -34.45
N ASN A 488 32.81 -13.76 -34.56
CA ASN A 488 33.49 -13.45 -35.84
C ASN A 488 34.90 -14.06 -35.83
N THR A 489 35.09 -15.15 -36.56
CA THR A 489 36.36 -15.87 -36.65
C THR A 489 37.49 -15.06 -37.32
N GLU A 490 37.16 -14.01 -38.12
CA GLU A 490 38.17 -13.18 -38.79
C GLU A 490 38.80 -12.16 -37.80
N THR A 491 37.99 -11.64 -36.88
CA THR A 491 38.46 -10.64 -35.91
C THR A 491 38.83 -11.24 -34.55
N GLY A 492 38.40 -12.46 -34.26
CA GLY A 492 38.52 -13.09 -32.95
C GLY A 492 37.61 -12.45 -31.88
N MET A 493 36.65 -11.63 -32.31
CA MET A 493 35.71 -10.95 -31.42
C MET A 493 34.34 -11.60 -31.53
N GLY A 494 33.64 -11.63 -30.39
CA GLY A 494 32.24 -11.97 -30.35
C GLY A 494 31.35 -10.74 -30.48
N ALA A 495 30.06 -10.96 -30.50
CA ALA A 495 29.05 -9.91 -30.41
C ALA A 495 27.79 -10.43 -29.78
N ALA A 496 27.11 -9.55 -29.01
CA ALA A 496 25.75 -9.74 -28.56
C ALA A 496 24.81 -8.82 -29.34
N VAL A 497 23.66 -9.34 -29.76
CA VAL A 497 22.54 -8.54 -30.25
C VAL A 497 21.43 -8.65 -29.21
N ILE A 498 21.15 -7.54 -28.57
CA ILE A 498 20.12 -7.43 -27.55
C ILE A 498 18.91 -6.74 -28.19
N SER A 499 17.71 -7.26 -28.01
CA SER A 499 16.48 -6.71 -28.57
C SER A 499 15.34 -6.73 -27.55
N TRP A 500 14.39 -5.82 -27.73
CA TRP A 500 13.24 -5.66 -26.83
C TRP A 500 12.03 -5.10 -27.57
N ALA A 501 10.86 -5.16 -26.93
CA ALA A 501 9.68 -4.44 -27.40
C ALA A 501 9.61 -3.08 -26.70
N ALA A 502 9.33 -2.03 -27.48
CA ALA A 502 9.17 -0.69 -26.94
C ALA A 502 7.98 -0.63 -25.99
N PRO A 503 8.07 0.17 -24.90
CA PRO A 503 6.95 0.43 -24.02
C PRO A 503 5.84 1.22 -24.72
N ALA A 504 4.64 1.26 -24.12
CA ALA A 504 3.48 1.95 -24.68
C ALA A 504 3.70 3.47 -24.81
N THR A 505 4.48 4.05 -23.90
CA THR A 505 4.89 5.47 -23.92
C THR A 505 6.33 5.56 -24.41
N THR A 506 6.63 6.44 -25.35
CA THR A 506 7.98 6.63 -25.87
C THR A 506 8.88 7.24 -24.80
N PRO A 507 9.98 6.56 -24.38
CA PRO A 507 10.93 7.11 -23.42
C PRO A 507 11.80 8.20 -24.06
N LEU A 508 12.59 8.90 -23.24
CA LEU A 508 13.65 9.81 -23.72
C LEU A 508 14.81 9.01 -24.30
N HIS A 509 15.18 7.91 -23.64
CA HIS A 509 16.19 6.95 -24.08
C HIS A 509 16.04 5.63 -23.32
N TYR A 510 16.76 4.60 -23.77
CA TYR A 510 16.93 3.37 -23.01
C TYR A 510 18.31 3.33 -22.37
N ASN A 511 18.42 2.76 -21.17
CA ASN A 511 19.69 2.45 -20.54
C ASN A 511 19.93 0.93 -20.62
N LEU A 512 20.93 0.52 -21.38
CA LEU A 512 21.39 -0.87 -21.42
C LEU A 512 22.59 -1.03 -20.47
N TYR A 513 22.40 -1.76 -19.40
CA TYR A 513 23.41 -2.08 -18.41
C TYR A 513 24.12 -3.36 -18.82
N CYS A 514 25.46 -3.33 -18.91
CA CYS A 514 26.31 -4.52 -18.97
C CYS A 514 26.98 -4.68 -17.59
N GLU A 515 26.39 -5.49 -16.72
CA GLU A 515 26.88 -5.65 -15.34
C GLU A 515 28.30 -6.23 -15.27
N SER A 516 28.62 -7.14 -16.19
CA SER A 516 29.94 -7.78 -16.27
C SER A 516 31.07 -6.78 -16.55
N LEU A 517 30.78 -5.73 -17.32
CA LEU A 517 31.74 -4.65 -17.66
C LEU A 517 31.55 -3.40 -16.80
N LYS A 518 30.47 -3.33 -16.02
CA LYS A 518 30.06 -2.13 -15.25
C LYS A 518 29.84 -0.90 -16.15
N GLU A 519 29.27 -1.13 -17.32
CA GLU A 519 28.99 -0.10 -18.31
C GLU A 519 27.48 0.10 -18.45
N VAL A 520 27.08 1.35 -18.72
CA VAL A 520 25.71 1.75 -19.06
C VAL A 520 25.76 2.44 -20.42
N ILE A 521 24.93 1.96 -21.35
CA ILE A 521 24.87 2.47 -22.72
C ILE A 521 23.51 3.14 -22.89
N GLU A 522 23.51 4.42 -23.19
CA GLU A 522 22.32 5.17 -23.54
C GLU A 522 21.95 4.90 -25.02
N ILE A 523 20.71 4.49 -25.27
CA ILE A 523 20.21 4.13 -26.60
C ILE A 523 19.01 5.02 -26.93
N ASP A 524 19.04 5.67 -28.10
CA ASP A 524 17.97 6.49 -28.62
C ASP A 524 16.64 5.69 -28.71
N PRO A 525 15.49 6.29 -28.32
CA PRO A 525 14.20 5.59 -28.25
C PRO A 525 13.68 5.08 -29.61
N GLU A 526 14.23 5.54 -30.72
CA GLU A 526 13.90 5.02 -32.05
C GLU A 526 14.38 3.57 -32.28
N TYR A 527 15.36 3.10 -31.45
CA TYR A 527 15.94 1.77 -31.59
C TYR A 527 15.37 0.81 -30.53
N THR A 528 15.08 -0.39 -30.94
CA THR A 528 14.61 -1.49 -30.09
C THR A 528 15.56 -2.68 -30.12
N SER A 529 16.78 -2.47 -30.56
CA SER A 529 17.86 -3.45 -30.52
C SER A 529 19.20 -2.75 -30.50
N TYR A 530 20.20 -3.44 -29.94
CA TYR A 530 21.56 -2.95 -29.82
C TYR A 530 22.56 -4.06 -30.14
N TYR A 531 23.58 -3.75 -30.94
CA TYR A 531 24.69 -4.64 -31.25
C TYR A 531 25.90 -4.26 -30.41
N TYR A 532 26.43 -5.21 -29.65
CA TYR A 532 27.56 -5.00 -28.77
C TYR A 532 28.69 -5.96 -29.10
N GLU A 533 29.89 -5.43 -29.51
CA GLU A 533 31.07 -6.21 -29.81
C GLU A 533 31.81 -6.56 -28.51
N LEU A 534 32.06 -7.84 -28.24
CA LEU A 534 32.53 -8.36 -26.96
C LEU A 534 33.58 -9.43 -27.16
N GLU A 535 34.51 -9.56 -26.21
CA GLU A 535 35.40 -10.73 -26.16
C GLU A 535 34.62 -11.99 -25.74
N PRO A 536 35.16 -13.21 -25.97
CA PRO A 536 34.54 -14.42 -25.44
C PRO A 536 34.40 -14.37 -23.91
N GLY A 537 33.22 -14.72 -23.38
CA GLY A 537 32.90 -14.64 -21.95
C GLY A 537 31.41 -14.64 -21.70
N ASP A 538 31.05 -14.58 -20.41
CA ASP A 538 29.67 -14.51 -19.92
C ASP A 538 29.30 -13.07 -19.57
N TYR A 539 28.21 -12.59 -20.16
CA TYR A 539 27.74 -11.22 -19.99
C TYR A 539 26.30 -11.17 -19.49
N THR A 540 26.07 -10.35 -18.47
CA THR A 540 24.74 -10.08 -17.92
C THR A 540 24.29 -8.69 -18.34
N PHE A 541 23.13 -8.63 -18.99
CA PHE A 541 22.51 -7.40 -19.45
C PHE A 541 21.20 -7.14 -18.73
N LYS A 542 20.92 -5.85 -18.45
CA LYS A 542 19.63 -5.35 -17.99
C LYS A 542 19.26 -4.12 -18.82
N LEU A 543 17.97 -3.84 -18.94
CA LEU A 543 17.49 -2.73 -19.75
C LEU A 543 16.39 -1.99 -19.03
N THR A 544 16.47 -0.66 -19.00
CA THR A 544 15.41 0.24 -18.52
C THR A 544 15.02 1.24 -19.61
N ALA A 545 13.93 1.95 -19.39
CA ALA A 545 13.51 3.11 -20.16
C ALA A 545 13.54 4.35 -19.27
N TRP A 546 14.16 5.44 -19.75
CA TRP A 546 14.24 6.71 -19.06
C TRP A 546 13.18 7.68 -19.59
N TYR A 547 12.42 8.30 -18.71
CA TYR A 547 11.40 9.31 -18.98
C TYR A 547 11.80 10.65 -18.37
N GLU A 548 10.97 11.69 -18.52
CA GLU A 548 11.29 13.04 -18.04
C GLU A 548 11.52 13.08 -16.53
N ASP A 549 10.71 12.33 -15.77
CA ASP A 549 10.71 12.36 -14.30
C ASP A 549 11.11 11.04 -13.64
N CYS A 550 11.37 9.98 -14.41
CA CYS A 550 11.61 8.65 -13.85
C CYS A 550 12.36 7.70 -14.78
N GLU A 551 12.94 6.67 -14.20
CA GLU A 551 13.45 5.49 -14.86
C GLU A 551 12.53 4.30 -14.58
N SER A 552 12.23 3.48 -15.59
CA SER A 552 11.38 2.31 -15.43
C SER A 552 12.06 1.20 -14.64
N ASP A 553 11.27 0.21 -14.21
CA ASP A 553 11.78 -1.09 -13.81
C ASP A 553 12.57 -1.73 -14.94
N PHE A 554 13.35 -2.78 -14.61
CA PHE A 554 14.07 -3.55 -15.62
C PHE A 554 13.11 -4.33 -16.52
N ALA A 555 13.44 -4.36 -17.81
CA ALA A 555 12.74 -5.17 -18.79
C ALA A 555 12.78 -6.65 -18.41
N LEU A 556 11.64 -7.32 -18.56
CA LEU A 556 11.56 -8.76 -18.33
C LEU A 556 11.81 -9.55 -19.63
N THR A 557 12.49 -10.68 -19.50
CA THR A 557 12.60 -11.69 -20.54
C THR A 557 11.26 -12.44 -20.72
N GLU A 558 11.13 -13.27 -21.73
CA GLU A 558 9.96 -14.14 -21.92
C GLU A 558 9.71 -15.08 -20.72
N ASN A 559 10.76 -15.42 -19.98
CA ASN A 559 10.69 -16.27 -18.79
C ASN A 559 10.42 -15.50 -17.49
N GLY A 560 10.24 -14.17 -17.55
CA GLY A 560 9.99 -13.30 -16.39
C GLY A 560 11.24 -12.91 -15.60
N GLU A 561 12.45 -13.12 -16.11
CA GLU A 561 13.69 -12.69 -15.47
C GLU A 561 13.99 -11.23 -15.84
N ASN A 562 14.48 -10.43 -14.89
CA ASN A 562 14.84 -9.03 -15.08
C ASN A 562 16.28 -8.80 -15.55
N TYR A 563 16.91 -9.84 -16.06
CA TYR A 563 18.24 -9.83 -16.66
C TYR A 563 18.33 -10.81 -17.82
N LEU A 564 19.28 -10.59 -18.70
CA LEU A 564 19.58 -11.45 -19.84
C LEU A 564 21.04 -11.92 -19.74
N LEU A 565 21.25 -13.22 -19.70
CA LEU A 565 22.57 -13.82 -19.70
C LEU A 565 22.94 -14.24 -21.14
N ILE A 566 24.07 -13.74 -21.65
CA ILE A 566 24.59 -14.08 -22.97
C ILE A 566 26.00 -14.63 -22.83
N GLU A 567 26.19 -15.88 -23.26
CA GLU A 567 27.50 -16.52 -23.37
C GLU A 567 28.07 -16.31 -24.78
N ILE A 568 29.25 -15.72 -24.88
CA ILE A 568 30.02 -15.59 -26.13
C ILE A 568 31.13 -16.61 -26.09
N THR A 569 30.98 -17.68 -26.88
CA THR A 569 31.92 -18.80 -26.93
C THR A 569 32.92 -18.64 -28.06
N ASP A 570 34.21 -18.90 -27.78
CA ASP A 570 35.26 -19.03 -28.78
C ASP A 570 35.14 -20.42 -29.44
N HIS A 571 34.39 -20.48 -30.53
CA HIS A 571 34.31 -21.71 -31.32
C HIS A 571 35.54 -21.85 -32.25
N GLN A 572 36.63 -22.36 -31.72
CA GLN A 572 37.80 -22.76 -32.54
C GLN A 572 37.53 -23.93 -33.50
N SER A 573 36.29 -24.33 -33.72
CA SER A 573 36.00 -25.48 -34.60
C SER A 573 34.94 -25.15 -35.65
N VAL A 574 35.21 -24.20 -36.53
CA VAL A 574 34.48 -24.13 -37.81
C VAL A 574 35.51 -24.21 -38.94
N SER A 575 35.38 -25.24 -39.73
CA SER A 575 36.24 -25.54 -40.85
C SER A 575 36.35 -24.36 -41.82
N GLU A 576 37.48 -24.27 -42.57
CA GLU A 576 37.84 -23.26 -43.58
C GLU A 576 36.81 -22.99 -44.70
N ASN A 577 35.55 -23.42 -44.61
CA ASN A 577 34.53 -23.30 -45.65
C ASN A 577 33.39 -22.30 -45.35
N ASP A 578 33.46 -21.48 -44.32
CA ASP A 578 32.35 -20.57 -43.93
C ASP A 578 32.40 -19.17 -44.56
N PHE A 579 32.92 -19.03 -45.77
CA PHE A 579 32.73 -17.83 -46.61
C PHE A 579 31.39 -17.84 -47.36
N GLU A 580 30.30 -18.23 -46.67
CA GLU A 580 28.98 -18.14 -47.28
C GLU A 580 28.56 -16.67 -47.45
N THR A 581 28.08 -16.36 -48.66
CA THR A 581 27.56 -15.02 -48.97
C THR A 581 26.19 -14.84 -48.33
N ILE A 582 25.96 -13.71 -47.64
CA ILE A 582 24.63 -13.33 -47.19
C ILE A 582 23.73 -13.17 -48.42
N VAL A 583 22.68 -13.96 -48.53
CA VAL A 583 21.70 -13.89 -49.62
C VAL A 583 20.44 -13.10 -49.20
N ASN A 584 20.18 -12.98 -47.92
CA ASN A 584 19.07 -12.20 -47.38
C ASN A 584 19.52 -11.45 -46.14
N ILE A 585 19.38 -10.13 -46.15
CA ILE A 585 19.68 -9.27 -45.00
C ILE A 585 18.45 -9.25 -44.10
N VAL A 586 18.68 -9.49 -42.83
CA VAL A 586 17.62 -9.50 -41.80
C VAL A 586 17.65 -8.21 -40.99
N GLU A 587 18.84 -7.73 -40.63
CA GLU A 587 19.03 -6.53 -39.80
C GLU A 587 20.31 -5.79 -40.19
N ILE A 588 20.31 -4.45 -40.00
CA ILE A 588 21.48 -3.60 -40.23
C ILE A 588 21.66 -2.70 -39.00
N TYR A 589 22.90 -2.56 -38.52
CA TYR A 589 23.28 -1.71 -37.42
C TYR A 589 24.37 -0.71 -37.85
N ASN A 590 24.37 0.48 -37.23
CA ASN A 590 25.51 1.40 -37.36
C ASN A 590 26.68 0.96 -36.47
N ILE A 591 27.82 1.67 -36.57
CA ILE A 591 29.02 1.34 -35.78
C ILE A 591 28.86 1.52 -34.28
N ASN A 592 27.83 2.29 -33.84
CA ASN A 592 27.50 2.48 -32.44
C ASN A 592 26.53 1.40 -31.91
N GLY A 593 26.26 0.35 -32.71
CA GLY A 593 25.39 -0.75 -32.33
C GLY A 593 23.89 -0.49 -32.51
N GLN A 594 23.48 0.67 -32.99
CA GLN A 594 22.07 1.05 -33.14
C GLN A 594 21.48 0.48 -34.42
N HIS A 595 20.30 -0.10 -34.36
CA HIS A 595 19.59 -0.70 -35.49
C HIS A 595 19.16 0.37 -36.51
N ILE A 596 19.28 0.06 -37.78
CA ILE A 596 18.92 0.92 -38.91
C ILE A 596 17.64 0.39 -39.56
N ASN A 597 16.60 1.22 -39.66
CA ASN A 597 15.30 0.85 -40.21
C ASN A 597 15.26 0.69 -41.73
N THR A 598 16.29 0.11 -42.33
CA THR A 598 16.31 -0.33 -43.75
C THR A 598 17.07 -1.64 -43.86
N LEU A 599 16.60 -2.52 -44.73
CA LEU A 599 17.30 -3.75 -45.11
C LEU A 599 18.03 -3.61 -46.47
N ASN A 600 17.97 -2.44 -47.10
CA ASN A 600 18.61 -2.18 -48.38
C ASN A 600 19.92 -1.41 -48.18
N ILE A 601 21.04 -2.08 -48.38
CA ILE A 601 22.37 -1.46 -48.28
C ILE A 601 22.52 -0.21 -49.14
N ASN A 602 21.77 -0.11 -50.26
CA ASN A 602 21.85 1.05 -51.15
C ASN A 602 21.28 2.34 -50.53
N ASP A 603 20.43 2.21 -49.56
CA ASP A 603 19.80 3.34 -48.87
C ASP A 603 20.66 3.87 -47.71
N LEU A 604 21.76 3.16 -47.36
CA LEU A 604 22.66 3.60 -46.29
C LEU A 604 23.57 4.74 -46.78
N ASN A 605 23.91 5.65 -45.87
CA ASN A 605 24.93 6.69 -46.08
C ASN A 605 26.34 6.05 -46.13
N GLN A 606 27.38 6.83 -46.52
CA GLN A 606 28.77 6.35 -46.38
C GLN A 606 29.09 6.16 -44.89
N GLY A 607 29.59 4.97 -44.54
CA GLY A 607 29.90 4.62 -43.16
C GLY A 607 30.21 3.13 -42.99
N ILE A 608 30.41 2.77 -41.71
CA ILE A 608 30.63 1.37 -41.32
C ILE A 608 29.32 0.83 -40.73
N TYR A 609 28.92 -0.34 -41.19
CA TYR A 609 27.68 -0.98 -40.75
C TYR A 609 27.92 -2.45 -40.42
N ILE A 610 27.11 -2.97 -39.51
CA ILE A 610 27.04 -4.39 -39.15
C ILE A 610 25.75 -4.94 -39.75
N ILE A 611 25.86 -5.99 -40.53
CA ILE A 611 24.74 -6.65 -41.22
C ILE A 611 24.54 -8.03 -40.63
N LYS A 612 23.36 -8.32 -40.14
CA LYS A 612 22.86 -9.66 -39.83
C LYS A 612 22.10 -10.19 -41.04
N GLY A 613 22.41 -11.36 -41.48
CA GLY A 613 21.78 -11.94 -42.67
C GLY A 613 21.80 -13.46 -42.67
N VAL A 614 21.06 -14.05 -43.61
CA VAL A 614 20.96 -15.49 -43.80
C VAL A 614 21.73 -15.89 -45.08
N THR A 615 22.54 -16.93 -45.01
CA THR A 615 23.30 -17.50 -46.10
C THR A 615 22.45 -18.43 -46.98
N GLU A 616 22.98 -18.91 -48.12
CA GLU A 616 22.28 -19.89 -48.96
C GLU A 616 21.98 -21.22 -48.23
N SER A 617 22.81 -21.58 -47.26
CA SER A 617 22.59 -22.78 -46.43
C SER A 617 21.52 -22.58 -45.31
N GLY A 618 20.98 -21.36 -45.15
CA GLY A 618 20.02 -21.01 -44.12
C GLY A 618 20.66 -20.65 -42.77
N LYS A 619 21.98 -20.50 -42.70
CA LYS A 619 22.70 -20.12 -41.48
C LYS A 619 22.64 -18.60 -41.30
N THR A 620 22.36 -18.14 -40.08
CA THR A 620 22.44 -16.72 -39.73
C THR A 620 23.90 -16.33 -39.49
N VAL A 621 24.36 -15.24 -40.10
CA VAL A 621 25.71 -14.70 -39.96
C VAL A 621 25.68 -13.18 -39.80
N VAL A 622 26.69 -12.64 -39.11
CA VAL A 622 26.86 -11.20 -38.91
C VAL A 622 28.14 -10.77 -39.61
N LYS A 623 28.09 -9.71 -40.43
CA LYS A 623 29.23 -9.17 -41.16
C LYS A 623 29.33 -7.66 -41.03
N LYS A 624 30.56 -7.16 -40.86
CA LYS A 624 30.89 -5.74 -40.95
C LYS A 624 31.07 -5.33 -42.41
N ILE A 625 30.42 -4.28 -42.82
CA ILE A 625 30.59 -3.71 -44.16
C ILE A 625 30.99 -2.24 -44.09
N VAL A 626 31.66 -1.76 -45.14
CA VAL A 626 31.97 -0.33 -45.36
C VAL A 626 31.21 0.09 -46.60
N LYS A 627 30.40 1.15 -46.47
CA LYS A 627 29.72 1.74 -47.63
C LYS A 627 30.32 3.07 -48.02
#